data_862ba80c756b478b69a12c1d2e6e5c16
#
_entry.id   862ba80c756b478b69a12c1d2e6e5c16
#
_cell.length_a   1.000
_cell.length_b   1.000
_cell.length_c   1.000
_cell.angle_alpha   90.00
_cell.angle_beta   90.00
_cell.angle_gamma   90.00
#
_symmetry.space_group_name_H-M   'P 1'
#
loop_
_entity.id
_entity.type
_entity.pdbx_description
1 polymer ?
#
loop_
_entity_poly.entity_id
_entity_poly.type
_entity_poly.pdbx_seq_one_letter_code
_entity_poly.pdbx_strand_id
1 'polypeptide(L)'
;MSDDTKKETVSDVGTVAGADEAASTRRSSREITFAEFLETTPPSQMMKVSDLFAVKRTTTRAVWYEIASPELKLHCESDICNGLRVFRFHGGDSRLPIGMLEKQTYLIFVCSNCRKTRKMYSLYASHDAKENSTAGNCYKFGEVPPFGTQTPNRVLRLFGTDAKVFLKGRQCENQALGVGAFSYYRRVIESHKDQIFDEIIKVTRKIAPDIVASLETAKREQQFLKAIERVKDAIPQGLLINGHNPLTLLHSALSEGLHAQTDEQCLEAAHDIRVVLTALVQRLNEALRDEAELNASIERLARRKSSS
;
A
#
# COMPACT_ATOMS: atom_id res chain seq x y z
N MET A 1 25.93 -43.00 66.74
CA MET A 1 27.07 -42.12 66.91
C MET A 1 27.28 -41.39 65.61
N SER A 2 27.12 -40.04 65.71
CA SER A 2 27.55 -38.98 64.81
C SER A 2 26.81 -38.93 63.45
N ASP A 3 25.91 -38.27 63.38
CA ASP A 3 25.27 -37.03 62.95
C ASP A 3 26.20 -36.14 62.15
N ASP A 4 25.88 -35.91 60.87
CA ASP A 4 26.46 -34.83 60.05
C ASP A 4 25.38 -34.32 59.08
N THR A 5 24.73 -33.28 59.50
CA THR A 5 23.78 -32.44 58.80
C THR A 5 24.52 -31.57 57.75
N LYS A 6 24.30 -31.80 56.46
CA LYS A 6 24.65 -30.85 55.41
C LYS A 6 23.46 -29.92 55.11
N LYS A 7 23.65 -28.65 55.43
CA LYS A 7 22.84 -27.53 54.97
C LYS A 7 23.03 -27.31 53.48
N GLU A 8 22.01 -27.47 52.68
CA GLU A 8 21.96 -26.95 51.32
C GLU A 8 21.47 -25.49 51.34
N THR A 9 22.29 -24.61 50.83
CA THR A 9 21.96 -23.20 50.59
C THR A 9 21.14 -23.08 49.30
N VAL A 10 19.94 -22.59 49.46
CA VAL A 10 19.05 -22.21 48.36
C VAL A 10 19.60 -20.91 47.74
N SER A 11 20.06 -20.98 46.50
CA SER A 11 20.44 -19.80 45.68
C SER A 11 19.22 -19.18 45.07
N ASP A 12 19.11 -17.93 45.34
CA ASP A 12 18.16 -16.92 44.85
C ASP A 12 18.04 -16.95 43.33
N VAL A 13 16.85 -17.27 42.82
CA VAL A 13 16.49 -17.13 41.39
C VAL A 13 15.95 -15.71 41.21
N GLY A 14 16.84 -14.81 40.76
CA GLY A 14 16.48 -13.45 40.40
C GLY A 14 15.47 -13.40 39.28
N THR A 15 14.37 -12.78 39.58
CA THR A 15 13.25 -12.46 38.70
C THR A 15 13.69 -11.51 37.58
N VAL A 16 13.82 -12.01 36.36
CA VAL A 16 13.97 -11.19 35.17
C VAL A 16 12.61 -11.05 34.52
N ALA A 17 11.77 -10.21 35.10
CA ALA A 17 10.51 -9.77 34.50
C ALA A 17 10.44 -8.26 34.67
N GLY A 18 10.70 -7.51 33.61
CA GLY A 18 10.56 -6.05 33.68
C GLY A 18 11.15 -5.22 32.56
N ALA A 19 11.65 -5.83 31.47
CA ALA A 19 12.24 -5.06 30.37
C ALA A 19 11.39 -4.97 29.08
N ASP A 20 10.45 -5.88 28.86
CA ASP A 20 9.69 -5.92 27.60
C ASP A 20 8.35 -5.14 27.64
N GLU A 21 7.85 -4.76 28.80
CA GLU A 21 6.61 -3.96 28.89
C GLU A 21 6.82 -2.46 28.69
N ALA A 22 8.04 -1.95 28.78
CA ALA A 22 8.36 -0.54 28.64
C ALA A 22 8.58 -0.08 27.20
N ALA A 23 8.78 -0.98 26.26
CA ALA A 23 8.99 -0.64 24.84
C ALA A 23 7.69 -0.46 24.03
N SER A 24 6.57 -1.06 24.50
CA SER A 24 5.26 -0.95 23.85
C SER A 24 4.53 0.37 24.13
N THR A 25 4.93 1.14 25.16
CA THR A 25 4.17 2.30 25.66
C THR A 25 4.70 3.66 25.17
N ARG A 26 5.65 3.72 24.26
CA ARG A 26 6.22 4.97 23.74
C ARG A 26 5.98 5.25 22.25
N ARG A 27 4.86 4.80 21.67
CA ARG A 27 4.29 5.52 20.53
C ARG A 27 3.51 6.69 21.11
N SER A 28 4.17 7.84 21.27
CA SER A 28 3.53 9.09 21.66
C SER A 28 2.30 9.27 20.77
N SER A 29 1.16 9.44 21.37
CA SER A 29 -0.12 9.70 20.70
C SER A 29 -0.02 11.03 19.95
N ARG A 30 0.54 11.02 18.74
CA ARG A 30 0.47 12.17 17.84
C ARG A 30 -1.01 12.41 17.56
N GLU A 31 -1.51 13.50 18.09
CA GLU A 31 -2.86 13.94 17.82
C GLU A 31 -2.91 14.41 16.37
N ILE A 32 -3.81 13.82 15.57
CA ILE A 32 -3.96 14.13 14.14
C ILE A 32 -5.31 14.81 13.90
N THR A 33 -5.43 15.52 12.78
CA THR A 33 -6.72 16.09 12.37
C THR A 33 -7.62 15.01 11.77
N PHE A 34 -8.93 15.26 11.73
CA PHE A 34 -9.88 14.32 11.15
C PHE A 34 -9.68 14.15 9.63
N ALA A 35 -9.30 15.23 8.94
CA ALA A 35 -8.92 15.13 7.53
C ALA A 35 -7.72 14.20 7.34
N GLU A 36 -6.63 14.42 8.09
CA GLU A 36 -5.43 13.59 8.05
C GLU A 36 -5.75 12.12 8.38
N PHE A 37 -6.59 11.87 9.40
CA PHE A 37 -7.03 10.52 9.74
C PHE A 37 -7.74 9.82 8.56
N LEU A 38 -8.69 10.51 7.92
CA LEU A 38 -9.44 9.94 6.79
C LEU A 38 -8.55 9.71 5.56
N GLU A 39 -7.59 10.61 5.30
CA GLU A 39 -6.71 10.57 4.13
C GLU A 39 -5.58 9.55 4.26
N THR A 40 -4.97 9.43 5.45
CA THR A 40 -3.67 8.76 5.61
C THR A 40 -3.69 7.53 6.51
N THR A 41 -4.70 7.37 7.39
CA THR A 41 -4.74 6.25 8.32
C THR A 41 -5.41 5.03 7.68
N PRO A 42 -4.76 3.86 7.65
CA PRO A 42 -5.39 2.61 7.21
C PRO A 42 -6.59 2.22 8.08
N PRO A 43 -7.51 1.38 7.59
CA PRO A 43 -8.52 0.72 8.43
C PRO A 43 -7.90 -0.07 9.58
N SER A 44 -8.72 -0.37 10.58
CA SER A 44 -8.37 -1.19 11.77
C SER A 44 -7.37 -0.54 12.74
N GLN A 45 -7.25 0.78 12.71
CA GLN A 45 -6.45 1.56 13.66
C GLN A 45 -7.32 2.55 14.43
N MET A 46 -7.19 2.56 15.77
CA MET A 46 -7.79 3.57 16.64
C MET A 46 -6.83 4.73 16.80
N MET A 47 -7.28 5.95 16.51
CA MET A 47 -6.47 7.16 16.63
C MET A 47 -7.21 8.23 17.44
N LYS A 48 -6.43 9.03 18.17
CA LYS A 48 -6.91 10.26 18.80
C LYS A 48 -6.92 11.39 17.78
N VAL A 49 -8.08 12.01 17.61
CA VAL A 49 -8.35 13.04 16.59
C VAL A 49 -8.74 14.32 17.30
N SER A 50 -8.09 15.44 16.95
CA SER A 50 -8.23 16.72 17.64
C SER A 50 -9.51 17.50 17.30
N ASP A 51 -10.02 17.32 16.07
CA ASP A 51 -11.16 18.03 15.48
C ASP A 51 -12.24 17.07 14.95
N LEU A 52 -12.43 15.94 15.65
CA LEU A 52 -13.38 14.89 15.25
C LEU A 52 -14.84 15.38 15.29
N PHE A 53 -15.17 16.30 16.20
CA PHE A 53 -16.52 16.78 16.44
C PHE A 53 -16.69 18.27 16.21
N ALA A 54 -17.83 18.64 15.67
CA ALA A 54 -18.34 20.01 15.63
C ALA A 54 -19.38 20.19 16.74
N VAL A 55 -19.18 21.20 17.58
CA VAL A 55 -20.13 21.54 18.63
C VAL A 55 -21.24 22.40 18.04
N LYS A 56 -22.48 21.96 18.13
CA LYS A 56 -23.67 22.68 17.67
C LYS A 56 -24.53 23.10 18.86
N ARG A 57 -25.13 24.30 18.77
CA ARG A 57 -26.00 24.85 19.80
C ARG A 57 -27.30 25.32 19.20
N THR A 58 -28.41 25.08 19.90
CA THR A 58 -29.71 25.69 19.57
C THR A 58 -29.84 27.09 20.16
N THR A 59 -30.87 27.78 19.73
CA THR A 59 -31.33 29.04 20.35
C THR A 59 -31.74 28.83 21.81
N THR A 60 -32.15 27.62 22.20
CA THR A 60 -32.50 27.23 23.60
C THR A 60 -31.28 26.77 24.41
N ARG A 61 -30.05 26.98 23.92
CA ARG A 61 -28.77 26.56 24.52
C ARG A 61 -28.54 25.04 24.67
N ALA A 62 -29.39 24.19 24.07
CA ALA A 62 -29.08 22.79 23.99
C ALA A 62 -27.85 22.57 23.11
N VAL A 63 -26.92 21.76 23.60
CA VAL A 63 -25.68 21.41 22.91
C VAL A 63 -25.78 20.00 22.35
N TRP A 64 -25.36 19.81 21.11
CA TRP A 64 -25.15 18.48 20.53
C TRP A 64 -23.87 18.45 19.73
N TYR A 65 -23.37 17.25 19.49
CA TYR A 65 -22.14 17.00 18.75
C TYR A 65 -22.47 16.39 17.39
N GLU A 66 -21.74 16.82 16.37
CA GLU A 66 -21.76 16.21 15.05
C GLU A 66 -20.33 15.81 14.68
N ILE A 67 -20.16 14.63 14.09
CA ILE A 67 -18.88 14.27 13.50
C ILE A 67 -18.53 15.29 12.43
N ALA A 68 -17.35 15.84 12.48
CA ALA A 68 -16.90 16.90 11.58
C ALA A 68 -16.93 16.42 10.10
N SER A 69 -17.03 17.36 9.19
CA SER A 69 -17.08 17.08 7.75
C SER A 69 -16.00 17.90 7.03
N PRO A 70 -14.71 17.56 7.23
CA PRO A 70 -13.61 18.29 6.62
C PRO A 70 -13.60 18.13 5.10
N GLU A 71 -12.92 19.04 4.41
CA GLU A 71 -12.54 18.81 3.02
C GLU A 71 -11.36 17.84 2.97
N LEU A 72 -11.43 16.84 2.08
CA LEU A 72 -10.40 15.81 1.92
C LEU A 72 -9.65 16.00 0.61
N LYS A 73 -8.34 15.77 0.61
CA LYS A 73 -7.49 15.77 -0.58
C LYS A 73 -7.21 14.32 -0.99
N LEU A 74 -7.99 13.81 -1.92
CA LEU A 74 -7.91 12.41 -2.37
C LEU A 74 -7.65 12.33 -3.88
N HIS A 75 -7.05 11.24 -4.31
CA HIS A 75 -6.90 10.96 -5.74
C HIS A 75 -8.27 10.60 -6.34
N CYS A 76 -8.64 11.32 -7.39
CA CYS A 76 -9.84 11.03 -8.17
C CYS A 76 -9.47 10.33 -9.47
N GLU A 77 -9.99 9.12 -9.66
CA GLU A 77 -9.65 8.22 -10.77
C GLU A 77 -10.49 8.45 -12.02
N SER A 78 -11.45 9.36 -11.97
CA SER A 78 -12.24 9.71 -13.15
C SER A 78 -11.34 10.24 -14.26
N ASP A 79 -11.54 9.82 -15.50
CA ASP A 79 -10.78 10.25 -16.67
C ASP A 79 -10.74 11.79 -16.80
N ILE A 80 -11.78 12.48 -16.32
CA ILE A 80 -11.86 13.95 -16.31
C ILE A 80 -10.90 14.55 -15.26
N CYS A 81 -10.64 13.84 -14.17
CA CYS A 81 -9.87 14.34 -13.03
C CYS A 81 -8.44 13.83 -13.00
N ASN A 82 -8.28 12.52 -13.03
CA ASN A 82 -7.02 11.75 -12.95
C ASN A 82 -5.94 12.43 -12.13
N GLY A 83 -6.20 12.65 -10.83
CA GLY A 83 -5.26 13.36 -9.96
C GLY A 83 -5.85 13.77 -8.62
N LEU A 84 -5.04 14.48 -7.83
CA LEU A 84 -5.44 14.97 -6.51
C LEU A 84 -6.55 16.01 -6.64
N ARG A 85 -7.66 15.79 -5.91
CA ARG A 85 -8.86 16.66 -5.94
C ARG A 85 -9.41 16.81 -4.53
N VAL A 86 -10.18 17.88 -4.34
CA VAL A 86 -10.93 18.11 -3.11
C VAL A 86 -12.20 17.28 -3.15
N PHE A 87 -12.43 16.52 -2.09
CA PHE A 87 -13.67 15.78 -1.85
C PHE A 87 -14.41 16.45 -0.69
N ARG A 88 -15.73 16.66 -0.86
CA ARG A 88 -16.59 17.30 0.13
C ARG A 88 -17.63 16.32 0.63
N PHE A 89 -17.99 16.50 1.88
CA PHE A 89 -19.06 15.73 2.51
C PHE A 89 -20.36 15.86 1.70
N HIS A 90 -20.99 14.73 1.42
CA HIS A 90 -22.19 14.64 0.62
C HIS A 90 -23.34 13.98 1.36
N GLY A 91 -23.06 13.09 2.32
CA GLY A 91 -24.07 12.36 3.07
C GLY A 91 -23.49 11.40 4.09
N GLY A 92 -24.38 10.89 4.92
CA GLY A 92 -24.08 10.01 6.04
C GLY A 92 -24.72 10.55 7.32
N ASP A 93 -24.70 9.74 8.37
CA ASP A 93 -25.30 10.12 9.65
C ASP A 93 -24.20 10.62 10.61
N SER A 94 -23.94 11.93 10.58
CA SER A 94 -22.88 12.58 11.37
C SER A 94 -23.31 12.96 12.78
N ARG A 95 -24.63 13.04 13.07
CA ARG A 95 -25.14 13.53 14.36
C ARG A 95 -25.04 12.49 15.45
N LEU A 96 -24.44 12.82 16.59
CA LEU A 96 -24.50 11.98 17.78
C LEU A 96 -25.92 12.04 18.40
N PRO A 97 -26.46 10.89 18.82
CA PRO A 97 -27.70 10.89 19.60
C PRO A 97 -27.54 11.68 20.90
N ILE A 98 -28.59 12.35 21.36
CA ILE A 98 -28.56 13.15 22.60
C ILE A 98 -28.21 12.25 23.77
N GLY A 99 -27.20 12.68 24.56
CA GLY A 99 -26.71 11.95 25.73
C GLY A 99 -25.77 10.79 25.43
N MET A 100 -25.47 10.53 24.14
CA MET A 100 -24.45 9.56 23.75
C MET A 100 -23.14 10.26 23.41
N LEU A 101 -22.03 9.60 23.79
CA LEU A 101 -20.68 10.09 23.54
C LEU A 101 -19.98 9.29 22.43
N GLU A 102 -20.64 8.31 21.87
CA GLU A 102 -20.08 7.45 20.83
C GLU A 102 -21.10 7.09 19.75
N LYS A 103 -20.61 6.77 18.56
CA LYS A 103 -21.43 6.38 17.43
C LYS A 103 -20.66 5.54 16.42
N GLN A 104 -21.35 4.56 15.86
CA GLN A 104 -20.94 3.90 14.63
C GLN A 104 -21.72 4.52 13.45
N THR A 105 -21.02 4.86 12.40
CA THR A 105 -21.63 5.54 11.26
C THR A 105 -20.84 5.34 9.97
N TYR A 106 -21.39 5.84 8.88
CA TYR A 106 -20.68 6.02 7.63
C TYR A 106 -20.79 7.46 7.14
N LEU A 107 -19.72 7.91 6.46
CA LEU A 107 -19.65 9.24 5.85
C LEU A 107 -19.31 9.08 4.37
N ILE A 108 -20.01 9.84 3.52
CA ILE A 108 -19.79 9.84 2.07
C ILE A 108 -19.25 11.20 1.66
N PHE A 109 -18.13 11.15 0.91
CA PHE A 109 -17.51 12.33 0.30
C PHE A 109 -17.54 12.19 -1.21
N VAL A 110 -17.70 13.30 -1.92
CA VAL A 110 -17.80 13.35 -3.39
C VAL A 110 -16.75 14.30 -3.94
N CYS A 111 -16.10 13.91 -5.02
CA CYS A 111 -15.14 14.76 -5.73
C CYS A 111 -15.82 16.06 -6.18
N SER A 112 -15.28 17.21 -5.78
CA SER A 112 -15.82 18.53 -6.09
C SER A 112 -15.73 18.89 -7.58
N ASN A 113 -14.78 18.25 -8.32
CA ASN A 113 -14.58 18.53 -9.73
C ASN A 113 -15.53 17.70 -10.63
N CYS A 114 -15.44 16.37 -10.64
CA CYS A 114 -16.29 15.55 -11.52
C CYS A 114 -17.67 15.25 -10.94
N ARG A 115 -17.88 15.40 -9.64
CA ARG A 115 -19.12 15.09 -8.90
C ARG A 115 -19.65 13.66 -9.06
N LYS A 116 -18.82 12.75 -9.59
CA LYS A 116 -19.15 11.34 -9.85
C LYS A 116 -18.44 10.39 -8.90
N THR A 117 -17.14 10.62 -8.66
CA THR A 117 -16.33 9.77 -7.78
C THR A 117 -16.72 9.99 -6.33
N ARG A 118 -17.02 8.91 -5.64
CA ARG A 118 -17.42 8.90 -4.22
C ARG A 118 -16.39 8.16 -3.41
N LYS A 119 -16.20 8.60 -2.16
CA LYS A 119 -15.43 7.91 -1.13
C LYS A 119 -16.31 7.75 0.09
N MET A 120 -16.46 6.51 0.58
CA MET A 120 -17.27 6.19 1.75
C MET A 120 -16.37 5.62 2.84
N TYR A 121 -16.54 6.07 4.06
CA TYR A 121 -15.86 5.59 5.24
C TYR A 121 -16.87 5.00 6.22
N SER A 122 -16.57 3.82 6.78
CA SER A 122 -17.29 3.23 7.90
C SER A 122 -16.48 3.47 9.17
N LEU A 123 -17.07 4.14 10.16
CA LEU A 123 -16.35 4.69 11.31
C LEU A 123 -17.02 4.33 12.63
N TYR A 124 -16.20 4.18 13.67
CA TYR A 124 -16.60 4.39 15.05
C TYR A 124 -15.95 5.69 15.54
N ALA A 125 -16.72 6.53 16.19
CA ALA A 125 -16.28 7.78 16.75
C ALA A 125 -16.74 7.89 18.20
N SER A 126 -15.84 8.22 19.14
CA SER A 126 -16.16 8.49 20.53
C SER A 126 -15.62 9.83 20.97
N HIS A 127 -16.46 10.61 21.62
CA HIS A 127 -16.12 11.92 22.20
C HIS A 127 -15.33 11.76 23.51
N ASP A 128 -14.40 12.64 23.81
CA ASP A 128 -13.55 12.55 25.00
C ASP A 128 -14.24 12.95 26.32
N ALA A 129 -15.54 13.17 26.28
CA ALA A 129 -16.41 13.56 27.42
C ALA A 129 -16.07 14.91 28.06
N LYS A 130 -15.16 15.71 27.49
CA LYS A 130 -14.88 17.06 27.99
C LYS A 130 -15.88 18.06 27.41
N GLU A 131 -16.40 18.94 28.25
CA GLU A 131 -17.33 19.95 27.81
C GLU A 131 -16.73 20.84 26.69
N ASN A 132 -17.50 21.03 25.61
CA ASN A 132 -17.11 21.79 24.42
C ASN A 132 -15.84 21.28 23.70
N SER A 133 -15.37 20.07 23.99
CA SER A 133 -14.26 19.47 23.25
C SER A 133 -14.69 19.12 21.82
N THR A 134 -13.75 19.28 20.90
CA THR A 134 -13.87 18.79 19.52
C THR A 134 -13.11 17.48 19.32
N ALA A 135 -12.32 17.06 20.31
CA ALA A 135 -11.48 15.88 20.24
C ALA A 135 -12.22 14.60 20.60
N GLY A 136 -11.67 13.50 20.12
CA GLY A 136 -12.19 12.17 20.41
C GLY A 136 -11.32 11.08 19.83
N ASN A 137 -11.77 9.83 19.96
CA ASN A 137 -11.13 8.70 19.33
C ASN A 137 -11.94 8.26 18.11
N CYS A 138 -11.24 7.93 17.04
CA CYS A 138 -11.86 7.46 15.81
C CYS A 138 -11.20 6.16 15.35
N TYR A 139 -12.05 5.21 14.93
CA TYR A 139 -11.63 3.94 14.34
C TYR A 139 -12.29 3.78 12.98
N LYS A 140 -11.52 3.36 11.99
CA LYS A 140 -11.99 3.12 10.64
C LYS A 140 -12.19 1.62 10.43
N PHE A 141 -13.45 1.17 10.31
CA PHE A 141 -13.76 -0.23 9.99
C PHE A 141 -13.39 -0.58 8.55
N GLY A 142 -13.57 0.36 7.64
CA GLY A 142 -13.26 0.19 6.22
C GLY A 142 -13.63 1.41 5.40
N GLU A 143 -13.33 1.34 4.11
CA GLU A 143 -13.63 2.41 3.16
C GLU A 143 -13.81 1.89 1.73
N VAL A 144 -14.58 2.60 0.94
CA VAL A 144 -14.86 2.27 -0.48
C VAL A 144 -14.68 3.54 -1.33
N PRO A 145 -13.82 3.54 -2.37
CA PRO A 145 -12.85 2.51 -2.73
C PRO A 145 -11.87 2.19 -1.59
N PRO A 146 -11.21 1.01 -1.61
CA PRO A 146 -10.27 0.60 -0.56
C PRO A 146 -9.16 1.63 -0.33
N PHE A 147 -8.59 1.61 0.87
CA PHE A 147 -7.48 2.47 1.27
C PHE A 147 -6.26 2.30 0.35
N GLY A 148 -5.52 3.37 0.18
CA GLY A 148 -4.29 3.42 -0.60
C GLY A 148 -4.53 3.63 -2.10
N THR A 149 -3.43 3.77 -2.85
CA THR A 149 -3.45 3.98 -4.29
C THR A 149 -3.94 2.73 -5.01
N GLN A 150 -4.81 2.87 -5.99
CA GLN A 150 -5.25 1.72 -6.80
C GLN A 150 -4.08 1.11 -7.57
N THR A 151 -4.16 -0.20 -7.74
CA THR A 151 -3.19 -0.93 -8.56
C THR A 151 -3.48 -0.67 -10.04
N PRO A 152 -2.50 -0.20 -10.83
CA PRO A 152 -2.70 0.00 -12.26
C PRO A 152 -3.19 -1.28 -12.96
N ASN A 153 -4.18 -1.16 -13.83
CA ASN A 153 -4.72 -2.29 -14.59
C ASN A 153 -3.65 -3.08 -15.36
N ARG A 154 -2.57 -2.43 -15.75
CA ARG A 154 -1.45 -3.07 -16.45
C ARG A 154 -0.72 -4.09 -15.58
N VAL A 155 -0.55 -3.79 -14.28
CA VAL A 155 0.03 -4.73 -13.31
C VAL A 155 -0.90 -5.91 -13.11
N LEU A 156 -2.21 -5.68 -13.01
CA LEU A 156 -3.19 -6.75 -12.87
C LEU A 156 -3.24 -7.68 -14.09
N ARG A 157 -3.07 -7.13 -15.30
CA ARG A 157 -3.02 -7.92 -16.54
C ARG A 157 -1.81 -8.87 -16.59
N LEU A 158 -0.68 -8.48 -15.99
CA LEU A 158 0.51 -9.34 -15.92
C LEU A 158 0.20 -10.66 -15.19
N PHE A 159 -0.68 -10.61 -14.18
CA PHE A 159 -1.03 -11.77 -13.36
C PHE A 159 -2.31 -12.49 -13.80
N GLY A 160 -3.03 -11.97 -14.79
CA GLY A 160 -4.22 -12.62 -15.35
C GLY A 160 -5.23 -13.04 -14.29
N THR A 161 -5.51 -14.37 -14.21
CA THR A 161 -6.46 -14.95 -13.24
C THR A 161 -6.02 -14.77 -11.79
N ASP A 162 -4.71 -14.68 -11.55
CA ASP A 162 -4.12 -14.53 -10.21
C ASP A 162 -3.96 -13.06 -9.76
N ALA A 163 -4.45 -12.12 -10.55
CA ALA A 163 -4.56 -10.72 -10.13
C ALA A 163 -5.23 -10.56 -8.76
N LYS A 164 -6.17 -11.46 -8.42
CA LYS A 164 -6.81 -11.52 -7.11
C LYS A 164 -5.82 -11.80 -5.97
N VAL A 165 -4.76 -12.58 -6.21
CA VAL A 165 -3.71 -12.88 -5.21
C VAL A 165 -2.88 -11.63 -4.95
N PHE A 166 -2.52 -10.89 -6.02
CA PHE A 166 -1.84 -9.60 -5.89
C PHE A 166 -2.69 -8.58 -5.12
N LEU A 167 -4.00 -8.51 -5.41
CA LEU A 167 -4.92 -7.61 -4.70
C LEU A 167 -5.08 -7.98 -3.21
N LYS A 168 -4.99 -9.26 -2.83
CA LYS A 168 -4.92 -9.66 -1.42
C LYS A 168 -3.66 -9.13 -0.74
N GLY A 169 -2.50 -9.17 -1.42
CA GLY A 169 -1.27 -8.52 -0.94
C GLY A 169 -1.49 -7.02 -0.71
N ARG A 170 -2.14 -6.34 -1.66
CA ARG A 170 -2.51 -4.91 -1.50
C ARG A 170 -3.42 -4.66 -0.30
N GLN A 171 -4.40 -5.53 -0.07
CA GLN A 171 -5.28 -5.41 1.10
C GLN A 171 -4.49 -5.55 2.40
N CYS A 172 -3.59 -6.54 2.49
CA CYS A 172 -2.72 -6.70 3.64
C CYS A 172 -1.79 -5.48 3.85
N GLU A 173 -1.14 -5.00 2.78
CA GLU A 173 -0.28 -3.80 2.83
C GLU A 173 -1.06 -2.57 3.32
N ASN A 174 -2.28 -2.36 2.80
CA ASN A 174 -3.15 -1.26 3.19
C ASN A 174 -3.64 -1.35 4.65
N GLN A 175 -3.60 -2.54 5.24
CA GLN A 175 -3.96 -2.79 6.65
C GLN A 175 -2.73 -2.88 7.56
N ALA A 176 -1.55 -2.57 7.03
CA ALA A 176 -0.27 -2.72 7.73
C ALA A 176 0.01 -4.15 8.23
N LEU A 177 -0.46 -5.17 7.49
CA LEU A 177 -0.21 -6.59 7.74
C LEU A 177 0.97 -7.05 6.87
N GLY A 178 2.20 -6.79 7.33
CA GLY A 178 3.43 -6.93 6.55
C GLY A 178 3.70 -8.35 6.09
N VAL A 179 3.66 -9.33 7.00
CA VAL A 179 3.87 -10.76 6.69
C VAL A 179 2.87 -11.23 5.62
N GLY A 180 1.59 -10.83 5.74
CA GLY A 180 0.57 -11.17 4.76
C GLY A 180 0.84 -10.53 3.40
N ALA A 181 1.16 -9.24 3.36
CA ALA A 181 1.45 -8.50 2.14
C ALA A 181 2.63 -9.11 1.39
N PHE A 182 3.75 -9.31 2.10
CA PHE A 182 4.96 -9.90 1.55
C PHE A 182 4.72 -11.32 0.99
N SER A 183 4.04 -12.19 1.76
CA SER A 183 3.74 -13.55 1.35
C SER A 183 2.91 -13.62 0.06
N TYR A 184 1.89 -12.77 -0.07
CA TYR A 184 1.07 -12.71 -1.28
C TYR A 184 1.85 -12.17 -2.49
N TYR A 185 2.65 -11.12 -2.32
CA TYR A 185 3.45 -10.58 -3.42
C TYR A 185 4.53 -11.56 -3.87
N ARG A 186 5.25 -12.17 -2.93
CA ARG A 186 6.24 -13.21 -3.23
C ARG A 186 5.62 -14.34 -4.02
N ARG A 187 4.51 -14.90 -3.52
CA ARG A 187 3.81 -16.02 -4.18
C ARG A 187 3.40 -15.69 -5.61
N VAL A 188 2.77 -14.53 -5.84
CA VAL A 188 2.29 -14.19 -7.18
C VAL A 188 3.44 -13.93 -8.16
N ILE A 189 4.53 -13.31 -7.72
CA ILE A 189 5.71 -13.04 -8.55
C ILE A 189 6.42 -14.35 -8.91
N GLU A 190 6.67 -15.23 -7.94
CA GLU A 190 7.31 -16.52 -8.17
C GLU A 190 6.46 -17.41 -9.09
N SER A 191 5.13 -17.42 -8.92
CA SER A 191 4.21 -18.20 -9.77
C SER A 191 4.10 -17.65 -11.20
N HIS A 192 4.38 -16.36 -11.42
CA HIS A 192 4.29 -15.71 -12.74
C HIS A 192 5.66 -15.34 -13.31
N LYS A 193 6.70 -16.04 -12.86
CA LYS A 193 8.06 -15.85 -13.36
C LYS A 193 8.13 -15.84 -14.89
N ASP A 194 7.54 -16.83 -15.53
CA ASP A 194 7.60 -16.98 -16.98
C ASP A 194 6.91 -15.84 -17.72
N GLN A 195 5.77 -15.38 -17.22
CA GLN A 195 5.06 -14.23 -17.78
C GLN A 195 5.86 -12.92 -17.66
N ILE A 196 6.52 -12.73 -16.51
CA ILE A 196 7.40 -11.56 -16.29
C ILE A 196 8.56 -11.59 -17.28
N PHE A 197 9.21 -12.74 -17.44
CA PHE A 197 10.28 -12.92 -18.44
C PHE A 197 9.79 -12.73 -19.86
N ASP A 198 8.60 -13.25 -20.22
CA ASP A 198 8.03 -13.10 -21.55
C ASP A 198 7.77 -11.63 -21.92
N GLU A 199 7.24 -10.84 -21.00
CA GLU A 199 7.06 -9.40 -21.23
C GLU A 199 8.40 -8.67 -21.38
N ILE A 200 9.42 -9.05 -20.61
CA ILE A 200 10.77 -8.49 -20.75
C ILE A 200 11.38 -8.88 -22.09
N ILE A 201 11.33 -10.17 -22.47
CA ILE A 201 11.86 -10.70 -23.75
C ILE A 201 11.17 -10.03 -24.93
N LYS A 202 9.86 -9.81 -24.88
CA LYS A 202 9.08 -9.14 -25.92
C LYS A 202 9.58 -7.73 -26.20
N VAL A 203 9.92 -6.96 -25.16
CA VAL A 203 10.52 -5.63 -25.27
C VAL A 203 11.95 -5.74 -25.78
N THR A 204 12.74 -6.62 -25.15
CA THR A 204 14.16 -6.80 -25.44
C THR A 204 14.42 -7.20 -26.89
N ARG A 205 13.56 -8.03 -27.51
CA ARG A 205 13.64 -8.37 -28.95
C ARG A 205 13.63 -7.16 -29.87
N LYS A 206 13.00 -6.06 -29.44
CA LYS A 206 12.90 -4.84 -30.24
C LYS A 206 14.04 -3.87 -30.01
N ILE A 207 14.51 -3.75 -28.76
CA ILE A 207 15.48 -2.72 -28.38
C ILE A 207 16.90 -3.24 -28.17
N ALA A 208 17.09 -4.53 -27.87
CA ALA A 208 18.39 -5.14 -27.60
C ALA A 208 18.35 -6.66 -27.90
N PRO A 209 18.24 -7.06 -29.20
CA PRO A 209 18.02 -8.46 -29.59
C PRO A 209 19.15 -9.42 -29.20
N ASP A 210 20.36 -8.91 -29.01
CA ASP A 210 21.57 -9.66 -28.65
C ASP A 210 21.48 -10.30 -27.26
N ILE A 211 20.73 -9.75 -26.32
CA ILE A 211 20.60 -10.30 -24.98
C ILE A 211 19.38 -11.21 -24.80
N VAL A 212 18.54 -11.38 -25.81
CA VAL A 212 17.33 -12.22 -25.76
C VAL A 212 17.66 -13.68 -25.39
N ALA A 213 18.73 -14.25 -25.97
CA ALA A 213 19.13 -15.64 -25.69
C ALA A 213 19.48 -15.87 -24.21
N SER A 214 20.10 -14.90 -23.56
CA SER A 214 20.40 -14.95 -22.14
C SER A 214 19.12 -14.95 -21.28
N LEU A 215 18.15 -14.09 -21.63
CA LEU A 215 16.85 -14.03 -20.96
C LEU A 215 16.03 -15.32 -21.14
N GLU A 216 16.01 -15.91 -22.34
CA GLU A 216 15.34 -17.18 -22.62
C GLU A 216 15.98 -18.33 -21.85
N THR A 217 17.30 -18.33 -21.71
CA THR A 217 18.02 -19.33 -20.89
C THR A 217 17.68 -19.18 -19.41
N ALA A 218 17.65 -17.96 -18.90
CA ALA A 218 17.27 -17.71 -17.51
C ALA A 218 15.81 -18.06 -17.22
N LYS A 219 14.89 -17.81 -18.16
CA LYS A 219 13.48 -18.19 -18.04
C LYS A 219 13.30 -19.68 -17.78
N ARG A 220 14.16 -20.56 -18.36
CA ARG A 220 14.12 -22.03 -18.16
C ARG A 220 14.51 -22.45 -16.74
N GLU A 221 15.13 -21.59 -15.96
CA GLU A 221 15.45 -21.87 -14.55
C GLU A 221 14.16 -21.99 -13.75
N GLN A 222 14.04 -23.03 -12.91
CA GLN A 222 12.82 -23.28 -12.14
C GLN A 222 12.60 -22.26 -11.03
N GLN A 223 13.67 -21.83 -10.38
CA GLN A 223 13.60 -20.90 -9.26
C GLN A 223 13.74 -19.45 -9.74
N PHE A 224 12.77 -18.60 -9.36
CA PHE A 224 12.75 -17.18 -9.73
C PHE A 224 14.05 -16.47 -9.37
N LEU A 225 14.54 -16.66 -8.14
CA LEU A 225 15.77 -16.01 -7.67
C LEU A 225 16.98 -16.42 -8.49
N LYS A 226 17.14 -17.71 -8.81
CA LYS A 226 18.23 -18.20 -9.66
C LYS A 226 18.12 -17.71 -11.10
N ALA A 227 16.90 -17.61 -11.63
CA ALA A 227 16.68 -17.03 -12.95
C ALA A 227 17.16 -15.58 -13.03
N ILE A 228 16.84 -14.77 -12.03
CA ILE A 228 17.27 -13.36 -11.97
C ILE A 228 18.79 -13.25 -11.84
N GLU A 229 19.43 -14.07 -11.01
CA GLU A 229 20.87 -14.02 -10.82
C GLU A 229 21.65 -14.25 -12.13
N ARG A 230 21.11 -15.08 -13.05
CA ARG A 230 21.68 -15.32 -14.38
C ARG A 230 21.60 -14.12 -15.34
N VAL A 231 20.69 -13.21 -15.12
CA VAL A 231 20.43 -12.06 -16.01
C VAL A 231 20.61 -10.71 -15.33
N LYS A 232 21.21 -10.68 -14.14
CA LYS A 232 21.41 -9.43 -13.39
C LYS A 232 22.09 -8.32 -14.21
N ASP A 233 22.98 -8.70 -15.15
CA ASP A 233 23.72 -7.78 -16.01
C ASP A 233 23.15 -7.69 -17.45
N ALA A 234 22.08 -8.44 -17.76
CA ALA A 234 21.53 -8.60 -19.11
C ALA A 234 20.13 -7.98 -19.25
N ILE A 235 19.94 -6.76 -18.74
CA ILE A 235 18.70 -6.01 -18.91
C ILE A 235 18.96 -4.77 -19.79
N PRO A 236 18.11 -4.50 -20.81
CA PRO A 236 18.23 -3.31 -21.63
C PRO A 236 18.22 -2.03 -20.78
N GLN A 237 19.07 -1.07 -21.14
CA GLN A 237 19.19 0.18 -20.42
C GLN A 237 17.85 0.95 -20.30
N GLY A 238 16.98 0.84 -21.31
CA GLY A 238 15.64 1.43 -21.30
C GLY A 238 14.68 0.86 -20.23
N LEU A 239 15.00 -0.32 -19.68
CA LEU A 239 14.22 -0.95 -18.60
C LEU A 239 14.78 -0.68 -17.21
N LEU A 240 15.95 -0.04 -17.08
CA LEU A 240 16.53 0.31 -15.78
C LEU A 240 15.67 1.36 -15.07
N ILE A 241 15.50 1.19 -13.77
CA ILE A 241 14.81 2.15 -12.88
C ILE A 241 15.90 2.96 -12.16
N ASN A 242 16.05 4.24 -12.51
CA ASN A 242 17.11 5.11 -11.97
C ASN A 242 18.51 4.49 -12.04
N GLY A 243 18.81 3.77 -13.14
CA GLY A 243 20.10 3.09 -13.34
C GLY A 243 20.20 1.71 -12.70
N HIS A 244 19.21 1.25 -11.94
CA HIS A 244 19.19 -0.05 -11.29
C HIS A 244 18.37 -1.07 -12.08
N ASN A 245 18.85 -2.31 -12.10
CA ASN A 245 18.12 -3.43 -12.69
C ASN A 245 16.90 -3.80 -11.82
N PRO A 246 15.67 -3.69 -12.33
CA PRO A 246 14.46 -3.98 -11.54
C PRO A 246 14.37 -5.44 -11.09
N LEU A 247 14.92 -6.38 -11.85
CA LEU A 247 14.95 -7.78 -11.44
C LEU A 247 15.89 -8.01 -10.25
N THR A 248 17.04 -7.33 -10.23
CA THR A 248 17.96 -7.41 -9.09
C THR A 248 17.35 -6.79 -7.83
N LEU A 249 16.62 -5.68 -7.96
CA LEU A 249 15.88 -5.07 -6.85
C LEU A 249 14.82 -6.03 -6.30
N LEU A 250 14.03 -6.66 -7.18
CA LEU A 250 13.05 -7.68 -6.79
C LEU A 250 13.71 -8.90 -6.15
N HIS A 251 14.85 -9.36 -6.68
CA HIS A 251 15.61 -10.44 -6.09
C HIS A 251 16.04 -10.12 -4.65
N SER A 252 16.63 -8.95 -4.44
CA SER A 252 17.07 -8.52 -3.11
C SER A 252 15.90 -8.51 -2.13
N ALA A 253 14.79 -7.88 -2.49
CA ALA A 253 13.61 -7.80 -1.64
C ALA A 253 12.96 -9.18 -1.36
N LEU A 254 12.98 -10.11 -2.33
CA LEU A 254 12.36 -11.43 -2.20
C LEU A 254 13.28 -12.49 -1.56
N SER A 255 14.61 -12.25 -1.52
CA SER A 255 15.57 -13.21 -0.99
C SER A 255 15.58 -13.28 0.55
N GLU A 256 15.09 -12.24 1.21
CA GLU A 256 15.01 -12.21 2.66
C GLU A 256 13.93 -13.17 3.17
N GLY A 257 14.31 -13.98 4.18
CA GLY A 257 13.42 -15.01 4.72
C GLY A 257 12.38 -14.44 5.67
N LEU A 258 11.10 -14.77 5.46
CA LEU A 258 9.96 -14.39 6.32
C LEU A 258 10.18 -14.68 7.82
N HIS A 259 10.92 -15.76 8.14
CA HIS A 259 11.10 -16.21 9.51
C HIS A 259 12.06 -15.36 10.34
N ALA A 260 12.85 -14.50 9.68
CA ALA A 260 13.83 -13.65 10.34
C ALA A 260 13.39 -12.19 10.45
N GLN A 261 12.24 -11.81 9.83
CA GLN A 261 11.79 -10.43 9.74
C GLN A 261 10.60 -10.15 10.66
N THR A 262 10.55 -8.92 11.20
CA THR A 262 9.37 -8.40 11.88
C THR A 262 8.25 -8.08 10.87
N ASP A 263 7.02 -7.89 11.35
CA ASP A 263 5.90 -7.52 10.46
C ASP A 263 6.14 -6.17 9.77
N GLU A 264 6.79 -5.22 10.46
CA GLU A 264 7.18 -3.91 9.90
C GLU A 264 8.20 -4.04 8.78
N GLN A 265 9.22 -4.89 8.94
CA GLN A 265 10.22 -5.18 7.90
C GLN A 265 9.57 -5.86 6.68
N CYS A 266 8.68 -6.82 6.93
CA CYS A 266 7.89 -7.44 5.86
C CYS A 266 7.01 -6.43 5.13
N LEU A 267 6.44 -5.45 5.83
CA LEU A 267 5.63 -4.38 5.24
C LEU A 267 6.46 -3.48 4.33
N GLU A 268 7.64 -3.07 4.77
CA GLU A 268 8.58 -2.27 3.98
C GLU A 268 9.02 -3.03 2.72
N ALA A 269 9.45 -4.27 2.85
CA ALA A 269 9.81 -5.12 1.72
C ALA A 269 8.63 -5.34 0.74
N ALA A 270 7.42 -5.54 1.24
CA ALA A 270 6.22 -5.66 0.41
C ALA A 270 5.93 -4.37 -0.37
N HIS A 271 6.08 -3.21 0.28
CA HIS A 271 5.95 -1.91 -0.37
C HIS A 271 6.95 -1.75 -1.52
N ASP A 272 8.23 -2.05 -1.26
CA ASP A 272 9.31 -1.94 -2.24
C ASP A 272 9.10 -2.88 -3.43
N ILE A 273 8.73 -4.13 -3.18
CA ILE A 273 8.37 -5.10 -4.24
C ILE A 273 7.27 -4.53 -5.14
N ARG A 274 6.21 -3.99 -4.55
CA ARG A 274 5.09 -3.42 -5.31
C ARG A 274 5.52 -2.21 -6.13
N VAL A 275 6.31 -1.31 -5.56
CA VAL A 275 6.79 -0.10 -6.24
C VAL A 275 7.68 -0.48 -7.43
N VAL A 276 8.66 -1.35 -7.22
CA VAL A 276 9.59 -1.80 -8.27
C VAL A 276 8.84 -2.55 -9.38
N LEU A 277 7.92 -3.47 -9.02
CA LEU A 277 7.11 -4.18 -10.00
C LEU A 277 6.24 -3.24 -10.83
N THR A 278 5.61 -2.27 -10.20
CA THR A 278 4.78 -1.27 -10.88
C THR A 278 5.61 -0.43 -11.86
N ALA A 279 6.79 0.01 -11.43
CA ALA A 279 7.72 0.76 -12.27
C ALA A 279 8.23 -0.09 -13.45
N LEU A 280 8.58 -1.36 -13.24
CA LEU A 280 8.98 -2.29 -14.30
C LEU A 280 7.86 -2.43 -15.36
N VAL A 281 6.64 -2.71 -14.95
CA VAL A 281 5.49 -2.84 -15.87
C VAL A 281 5.25 -1.53 -16.63
N GLN A 282 5.43 -0.40 -16.00
CA GLN A 282 5.33 0.90 -16.67
C GLN A 282 6.41 1.05 -17.74
N ARG A 283 7.69 0.79 -17.42
CA ARG A 283 8.81 0.84 -18.37
C ARG A 283 8.63 -0.09 -19.56
N LEU A 284 8.16 -1.32 -19.32
CA LEU A 284 7.86 -2.27 -20.39
C LEU A 284 6.80 -1.73 -21.37
N ASN A 285 5.75 -1.10 -20.85
CA ASN A 285 4.71 -0.52 -21.70
C ASN A 285 5.17 0.72 -22.46
N GLU A 286 5.96 1.60 -21.82
CA GLU A 286 6.54 2.79 -22.45
C GLU A 286 7.45 2.37 -23.61
N ALA A 287 8.39 1.46 -23.39
CA ALA A 287 9.29 0.97 -24.42
C ALA A 287 8.56 0.37 -25.64
N LEU A 288 7.47 -0.38 -25.43
CA LEU A 288 6.67 -0.92 -26.53
C LEU A 288 5.90 0.15 -27.29
N ARG A 289 5.44 1.19 -26.60
CA ARG A 289 4.71 2.32 -27.21
C ARG A 289 5.63 3.20 -28.03
N ASP A 290 6.76 3.59 -27.47
CA ASP A 290 7.75 4.45 -28.11
C ASP A 290 8.28 3.80 -29.40
N GLU A 291 8.55 2.50 -29.37
CA GLU A 291 8.96 1.74 -30.55
C GLU A 291 7.87 1.73 -31.63
N ALA A 292 6.61 1.53 -31.25
CA ALA A 292 5.50 1.54 -32.22
C ALA A 292 5.31 2.91 -32.87
N GLU A 293 5.44 3.99 -32.10
CA GLU A 293 5.33 5.36 -32.60
C GLU A 293 6.49 5.72 -33.53
N LEU A 294 7.71 5.32 -33.18
CA LEU A 294 8.90 5.51 -34.00
C LEU A 294 8.76 4.79 -35.34
N ASN A 295 8.38 3.52 -35.36
CA ASN A 295 8.19 2.73 -36.56
C ASN A 295 7.11 3.34 -37.47
N ALA A 296 5.97 3.76 -36.92
CA ALA A 296 4.91 4.42 -37.67
C ALA A 296 5.40 5.77 -38.29
N SER A 297 6.28 6.48 -37.60
CA SER A 297 6.86 7.73 -38.09
C SER A 297 7.86 7.50 -39.22
N ILE A 298 8.74 6.49 -39.07
CA ILE A 298 9.68 6.06 -40.09
C ILE A 298 8.94 5.65 -41.37
N GLU A 299 7.90 4.83 -41.25
CA GLU A 299 7.09 4.41 -42.42
C GLU A 299 6.46 5.60 -43.14
N ARG A 300 5.89 6.56 -42.40
CA ARG A 300 5.34 7.79 -43.03
C ARG A 300 6.37 8.59 -43.79
N LEU A 301 7.56 8.75 -43.22
CA LEU A 301 8.65 9.47 -43.85
C LEU A 301 9.20 8.73 -45.09
N ALA A 302 9.34 7.40 -45.00
CA ALA A 302 9.79 6.57 -46.13
C ALA A 302 8.81 6.65 -47.32
N ARG A 303 7.49 6.59 -47.08
CA ARG A 303 6.45 6.72 -48.11
C ARG A 303 6.50 8.09 -48.81
N ARG A 304 6.75 9.19 -48.07
CA ARG A 304 6.89 10.52 -48.66
C ARG A 304 8.09 10.61 -49.63
N LYS A 305 9.21 9.94 -49.30
CA LYS A 305 10.42 9.92 -50.09
C LYS A 305 10.27 9.10 -51.38
N SER A 306 9.41 8.08 -51.39
CA SER A 306 9.12 7.26 -52.59
C SER A 306 8.06 7.88 -53.52
N SER A 307 7.39 8.96 -53.09
CA SER A 307 6.36 9.68 -53.87
C SER A 307 6.87 10.98 -54.47
N SER A 308 8.15 11.32 -54.26
CA SER A 308 8.91 12.43 -54.87
C SER A 308 9.91 11.92 -55.87
#